data_fa17d76240c445403d7e455ade21a1d7
#
_entry.id   fa17d76240c445403d7e455ade21a1d7
#
_cell.length_a   1.000
_cell.length_b   1.000
_cell.length_c   1.000
_cell.angle_alpha   90.00
_cell.angle_beta   90.00
_cell.angle_gamma   90.00
#
_symmetry.space_group_name_H-M   'P 1'
#
loop_
_entity.id
_entity.type
_entity.pdbx_description
1 polymer ?
#
loop_
_entity_poly.entity_id
_entity_poly.type
_entity_poly.pdbx_seq_one_letter_code
_entity_poly.pdbx_strand_id
1 'polypeptide(L)'
;MQMKPEEIYRMRKQFFNESADGWMDTWYKDHGTGQYDRHQLDFDRLFELVPLKPGDRVLDAGCGSGILVPMILERITEAGLLYELDFAERMIEVNKKIHEDKNIQFMVADVAEAPLDDETCDVILCFSCFPHFHDKQAVLLTLSRILKRNGTVVVAHFDSSEGINKHHESCHAVMHDHLPGQSIMRTLFRNAGLNVELFIDKPGFYCVIAKK
;
A
#
# COMPACT_ATOMS: atom_id res chain seq x y z
N MET A 1 -17.56 19.88 -16.75
CA MET A 1 -16.59 20.69 -15.97
C MET A 1 -15.62 19.73 -15.34
N GLN A 2 -14.34 19.87 -15.58
CA GLN A 2 -13.33 18.94 -15.04
C GLN A 2 -13.17 19.24 -13.54
N MET A 3 -13.24 18.21 -12.70
CA MET A 3 -13.04 18.36 -11.25
C MET A 3 -11.62 18.86 -10.95
N LYS A 4 -11.49 19.70 -9.93
CA LYS A 4 -10.16 20.16 -9.47
C LYS A 4 -9.44 19.06 -8.69
N PRO A 5 -8.09 19.04 -8.69
CA PRO A 5 -7.31 18.06 -7.95
C PRO A 5 -7.70 17.94 -6.47
N GLU A 6 -7.94 19.06 -5.78
CA GLU A 6 -8.34 19.08 -4.37
C GLU A 6 -9.76 18.50 -4.16
N GLU A 7 -10.64 18.59 -5.14
CA GLU A 7 -11.99 18.01 -5.07
C GLU A 7 -11.91 16.50 -5.22
N ILE A 8 -11.08 16.00 -6.14
CA ILE A 8 -10.81 14.57 -6.33
C ILE A 8 -10.17 13.98 -5.05
N TYR A 9 -9.20 14.67 -4.47
CA TYR A 9 -8.55 14.23 -3.22
C TYR A 9 -9.55 14.11 -2.07
N ARG A 10 -10.40 15.13 -1.86
CA ARG A 10 -11.43 15.12 -0.80
C ARG A 10 -12.47 14.03 -1.02
N MET A 11 -12.95 13.85 -2.25
CA MET A 11 -13.90 12.79 -2.60
C MET A 11 -13.33 11.40 -2.30
N ARG A 12 -12.08 11.16 -2.67
CA ARG A 12 -11.36 9.91 -2.38
C ARG A 12 -11.22 9.68 -0.88
N LYS A 13 -10.77 10.68 -0.13
CA LYS A 13 -10.63 10.60 1.33
C LYS A 13 -11.96 10.30 2.02
N GLN A 14 -13.04 10.95 1.59
CA GLN A 14 -14.39 10.68 2.08
C GLN A 14 -14.81 9.24 1.80
N PHE A 15 -14.61 8.75 0.56
CA PHE A 15 -14.95 7.39 0.16
C PHE A 15 -14.26 6.34 1.05
N PHE A 16 -12.94 6.47 1.29
CA PHE A 16 -12.21 5.53 2.14
C PHE A 16 -12.62 5.62 3.61
N ASN A 17 -12.91 6.82 4.13
CA ASN A 17 -13.44 6.97 5.49
C ASN A 17 -14.81 6.29 5.65
N GLU A 18 -15.72 6.47 4.70
CA GLU A 18 -17.06 5.86 4.73
C GLU A 18 -17.05 4.34 4.58
N SER A 19 -16.07 3.82 3.83
CA SER A 19 -15.94 2.39 3.55
C SER A 19 -15.19 1.60 4.63
N ALA A 20 -14.52 2.26 5.56
CA ALA A 20 -13.56 1.65 6.47
C ALA A 20 -14.14 0.52 7.34
N ASP A 21 -15.32 0.70 7.91
CA ASP A 21 -15.94 -0.28 8.83
C ASP A 21 -16.30 -1.61 8.14
N GLY A 22 -16.56 -1.60 6.84
CA GLY A 22 -16.88 -2.79 6.04
C GLY A 22 -15.75 -3.24 5.11
N TRP A 23 -14.58 -2.58 5.16
CA TRP A 23 -13.51 -2.78 4.19
C TRP A 23 -13.00 -4.23 4.13
N MET A 24 -12.69 -4.78 5.31
CA MET A 24 -12.21 -6.16 5.44
C MET A 24 -13.24 -7.18 4.93
N ASP A 25 -14.51 -7.02 5.30
CA ASP A 25 -15.58 -7.91 4.89
C ASP A 25 -15.81 -7.87 3.37
N THR A 26 -15.72 -6.70 2.76
CA THR A 26 -15.95 -6.50 1.33
C THR A 26 -14.86 -7.13 0.47
N TRP A 27 -13.59 -6.96 0.86
CA TRP A 27 -12.47 -7.27 -0.03
C TRP A 27 -11.74 -8.56 0.32
N TYR A 28 -11.70 -8.96 1.60
CA TYR A 28 -10.83 -10.04 2.06
C TYR A 28 -11.55 -11.23 2.66
N LYS A 29 -12.84 -11.08 2.99
CA LYS A 29 -13.63 -12.18 3.55
C LYS A 29 -14.07 -13.14 2.46
N ASP A 30 -13.83 -14.42 2.66
CA ASP A 30 -14.47 -15.47 1.89
C ASP A 30 -15.89 -15.71 2.43
N HIS A 31 -16.89 -15.52 1.59
CA HIS A 31 -18.30 -15.64 2.00
C HIS A 31 -18.75 -17.09 2.21
N GLY A 32 -17.98 -18.08 1.72
CA GLY A 32 -18.27 -19.50 1.94
C GLY A 32 -17.73 -20.01 3.29
N THR A 33 -16.53 -19.56 3.68
CA THR A 33 -15.87 -19.95 4.95
C THR A 33 -16.16 -18.98 6.08
N GLY A 34 -16.47 -17.72 5.77
CA GLY A 34 -16.59 -16.63 6.73
C GLY A 34 -15.24 -16.13 7.29
N GLN A 35 -14.11 -16.63 6.76
CA GLN A 35 -12.75 -16.25 7.16
C GLN A 35 -12.18 -15.17 6.23
N TYR A 36 -11.13 -14.47 6.65
CA TYR A 36 -10.43 -13.45 5.85
C TYR A 36 -9.27 -14.08 5.04
N ASP A 37 -9.58 -15.16 4.32
CA ASP A 37 -8.63 -15.99 3.58
C ASP A 37 -8.85 -15.96 2.04
N ARG A 38 -9.75 -15.10 1.57
CA ARG A 38 -10.13 -14.98 0.15
C ARG A 38 -8.93 -14.87 -0.79
N HIS A 39 -7.83 -14.25 -0.35
CA HIS A 39 -6.62 -14.02 -1.14
C HIS A 39 -5.39 -14.67 -0.53
N GLN A 40 -5.55 -15.75 0.27
CA GLN A 40 -4.42 -16.35 0.99
C GLN A 40 -3.26 -16.75 0.05
N LEU A 41 -3.55 -17.43 -1.05
CA LEU A 41 -2.52 -17.84 -2.02
C LEU A 41 -1.83 -16.65 -2.70
N ASP A 42 -2.53 -15.54 -2.90
CA ASP A 42 -1.96 -14.32 -3.47
C ASP A 42 -1.05 -13.62 -2.45
N PHE A 43 -1.45 -13.60 -1.17
CA PHE A 43 -0.59 -13.10 -0.09
C PHE A 43 0.66 -13.96 0.09
N ASP A 44 0.53 -15.29 0.11
CA ASP A 44 1.67 -16.21 0.21
C ASP A 44 2.67 -15.92 -0.92
N ARG A 45 2.17 -15.80 -2.16
CA ARG A 45 2.99 -15.44 -3.32
C ARG A 45 3.66 -14.07 -3.19
N LEU A 46 2.94 -13.06 -2.67
CA LEU A 46 3.51 -11.73 -2.45
C LEU A 46 4.66 -11.81 -1.45
N PHE A 47 4.44 -12.47 -0.31
CA PHE A 47 5.43 -12.56 0.77
C PHE A 47 6.59 -13.51 0.48
N GLU A 48 6.51 -14.37 -0.55
CA GLU A 48 7.68 -15.06 -1.11
C GLU A 48 8.65 -14.10 -1.83
N LEU A 49 8.11 -12.99 -2.39
CA LEU A 49 8.89 -11.98 -3.11
C LEU A 49 9.41 -10.87 -2.20
N VAL A 50 8.70 -10.59 -1.09
CA VAL A 50 9.05 -9.49 -0.16
C VAL A 50 10.06 -9.98 0.87
N PRO A 51 11.29 -9.40 0.92
CA PRO A 51 12.39 -9.92 1.74
C PRO A 51 12.32 -9.44 3.20
N LEU A 52 11.22 -9.69 3.91
CA LEU A 52 11.09 -9.34 5.33
C LEU A 52 11.94 -10.24 6.22
N LYS A 53 12.53 -9.66 7.28
CA LYS A 53 13.40 -10.33 8.23
C LYS A 53 13.05 -9.95 9.67
N PRO A 54 13.35 -10.80 10.65
CA PRO A 54 13.27 -10.43 12.07
C PRO A 54 14.05 -9.15 12.36
N GLY A 55 13.41 -8.19 13.02
CA GLY A 55 13.99 -6.90 13.37
C GLY A 55 13.84 -5.80 12.32
N ASP A 56 13.29 -6.06 11.13
CA ASP A 56 13.06 -5.03 10.12
C ASP A 56 12.08 -3.96 10.61
N ARG A 57 12.31 -2.73 10.17
CA ARG A 57 11.38 -1.61 10.29
C ARG A 57 10.63 -1.49 8.97
N VAL A 58 9.34 -1.72 9.02
CA VAL A 58 8.47 -1.80 7.82
C VAL A 58 7.48 -0.65 7.83
N LEU A 59 7.27 -0.01 6.68
CA LEU A 59 6.16 0.91 6.45
C LEU A 59 5.14 0.23 5.54
N ASP A 60 3.90 0.07 6.02
CA ASP A 60 2.73 -0.21 5.19
C ASP A 60 2.08 1.12 4.79
N ALA A 61 2.36 1.59 3.58
CA ALA A 61 1.94 2.89 3.08
C ALA A 61 0.61 2.78 2.36
N GLY A 62 -0.44 3.37 2.93
CA GLY A 62 -1.84 3.18 2.51
C GLY A 62 -2.38 1.85 3.05
N CYS A 63 -2.16 1.62 4.35
CA CYS A 63 -2.43 0.34 5.03
C CYS A 63 -3.93 -0.02 5.13
N GLY A 64 -4.83 0.95 4.91
CA GLY A 64 -6.26 0.75 5.12
C GLY A 64 -6.55 0.25 6.54
N SER A 65 -7.39 -0.77 6.64
CA SER A 65 -7.77 -1.40 7.92
C SER A 65 -6.83 -2.52 8.39
N GLY A 66 -5.61 -2.64 7.81
CA GLY A 66 -4.52 -3.46 8.35
C GLY A 66 -4.51 -4.93 7.91
N ILE A 67 -4.91 -5.23 6.68
CA ILE A 67 -4.91 -6.62 6.18
C ILE A 67 -3.51 -7.26 6.20
N LEU A 68 -2.44 -6.49 6.00
CA LEU A 68 -1.07 -7.01 5.97
C LEU A 68 -0.46 -7.19 7.37
N VAL A 69 -1.03 -6.58 8.41
CA VAL A 69 -0.46 -6.56 9.77
C VAL A 69 -0.05 -7.95 10.27
N PRO A 70 -0.92 -8.98 10.28
CA PRO A 70 -0.54 -10.29 10.81
C PRO A 70 0.64 -10.90 10.06
N MET A 71 0.64 -10.78 8.73
CA MET A 71 1.67 -11.36 7.86
C MET A 71 3.02 -10.66 7.98
N ILE A 72 3.01 -9.33 8.20
CA ILE A 72 4.23 -8.56 8.43
C ILE A 72 4.80 -8.87 9.80
N LEU A 73 3.97 -8.81 10.87
CA LEU A 73 4.41 -9.05 12.26
C LEU A 73 5.00 -10.45 12.45
N GLU A 74 4.41 -11.49 11.84
CA GLU A 74 4.95 -12.84 11.85
C GLU A 74 6.41 -12.88 11.36
N ARG A 75 6.73 -12.09 10.35
CA ARG A 75 8.06 -12.10 9.71
C ARG A 75 9.08 -11.20 10.39
N ILE A 76 8.67 -10.00 10.81
CA ILE A 76 9.59 -9.07 11.49
C ILE A 76 9.77 -9.38 12.98
N THR A 77 8.88 -10.17 13.56
CA THR A 77 8.84 -10.58 14.96
C THR A 77 8.71 -9.40 15.94
N GLU A 78 8.75 -9.64 17.24
CA GLU A 78 8.73 -8.58 18.27
C GLU A 78 9.97 -7.67 18.24
N ALA A 79 11.04 -8.08 17.55
CA ALA A 79 12.25 -7.28 17.37
C ALA A 79 12.11 -6.20 16.30
N GLY A 80 11.13 -6.32 15.40
CA GLY A 80 10.84 -5.37 14.34
C GLY A 80 9.84 -4.31 14.76
N LEU A 81 9.62 -3.34 13.87
CA LEU A 81 8.64 -2.26 14.05
C LEU A 81 7.84 -2.05 12.77
N LEU A 82 6.51 -2.06 12.90
CA LEU A 82 5.59 -1.80 11.80
C LEU A 82 5.02 -0.39 11.92
N TYR A 83 5.12 0.40 10.86
CA TYR A 83 4.45 1.67 10.69
C TYR A 83 3.24 1.48 9.79
N GLU A 84 2.04 1.74 10.32
CA GLU A 84 0.76 1.69 9.62
C GLU A 84 0.34 3.11 9.27
N LEU A 85 0.38 3.48 7.99
CA LEU A 85 0.08 4.84 7.54
C LEU A 85 -1.04 4.85 6.51
N ASP A 86 -2.08 5.64 6.78
CA ASP A 86 -3.16 5.92 5.84
C ASP A 86 -3.63 7.37 5.95
N PHE A 87 -4.11 7.97 4.84
CA PHE A 87 -4.63 9.33 4.85
C PHE A 87 -6.08 9.42 5.35
N ALA A 88 -6.82 8.28 5.35
CA ALA A 88 -8.18 8.18 5.85
C ALA A 88 -8.17 7.85 7.35
N GLU A 89 -8.60 8.80 8.17
CA GLU A 89 -8.60 8.67 9.64
C GLU A 89 -9.33 7.43 10.11
N ARG A 90 -10.48 7.15 9.48
CA ARG A 90 -11.32 6.02 9.86
C ARG A 90 -10.66 4.67 9.59
N MET A 91 -9.86 4.55 8.54
CA MET A 91 -9.07 3.35 8.27
C MET A 91 -8.12 3.05 9.44
N ILE A 92 -7.38 4.07 9.89
CA ILE A 92 -6.47 3.93 11.04
C ILE A 92 -7.23 3.63 12.35
N GLU A 93 -8.40 4.22 12.57
CA GLU A 93 -9.22 3.90 13.75
C GLU A 93 -9.68 2.44 13.76
N VAL A 94 -10.08 1.91 12.60
CA VAL A 94 -10.49 0.49 12.46
C VAL A 94 -9.28 -0.41 12.65
N ASN A 95 -8.15 -0.11 12.00
CA ASN A 95 -6.91 -0.85 12.12
C ASN A 95 -6.45 -0.97 13.59
N LYS A 96 -6.42 0.14 14.33
CA LYS A 96 -6.09 0.18 15.77
C LYS A 96 -7.00 -0.67 16.65
N LYS A 97 -8.27 -0.86 16.27
CA LYS A 97 -9.22 -1.69 17.03
C LYS A 97 -8.99 -3.18 16.80
N ILE A 98 -8.44 -3.55 15.63
CA ILE A 98 -8.18 -4.93 15.25
C ILE A 98 -6.81 -5.39 15.75
N HIS A 99 -5.82 -4.50 15.75
CA HIS A 99 -4.42 -4.81 16.04
C HIS A 99 -3.92 -3.98 17.22
N GLU A 100 -3.60 -4.67 18.33
CA GLU A 100 -3.14 -4.07 19.61
C GLU A 100 -1.65 -4.38 19.91
N ASP A 101 -0.90 -4.89 18.92
CA ASP A 101 0.50 -5.26 19.08
C ASP A 101 1.38 -4.05 19.41
N LYS A 102 2.31 -4.23 20.36
CA LYS A 102 3.13 -3.12 20.89
C LYS A 102 4.16 -2.58 19.90
N ASN A 103 4.50 -3.37 18.89
CA ASN A 103 5.45 -3.01 17.84
C ASN A 103 4.76 -2.48 16.57
N ILE A 104 3.58 -1.88 16.72
CA ILE A 104 2.89 -1.13 15.66
C ILE A 104 2.83 0.35 16.04
N GLN A 105 3.13 1.22 15.06
CA GLN A 105 2.91 2.66 15.15
C GLN A 105 1.94 3.11 14.06
N PHE A 106 0.84 3.71 14.47
CA PHE A 106 -0.22 4.16 13.57
C PHE A 106 -0.11 5.65 13.29
N MET A 107 -0.23 6.05 12.02
CA MET A 107 -0.13 7.42 11.55
C MET A 107 -1.27 7.75 10.59
N VAL A 108 -1.88 8.92 10.78
CA VAL A 108 -2.82 9.51 9.81
C VAL A 108 -2.09 10.60 9.05
N ALA A 109 -1.71 10.34 7.80
CA ALA A 109 -1.05 11.31 6.94
C ALA A 109 -1.17 10.90 5.47
N ASP A 110 -1.02 11.86 4.55
CA ASP A 110 -0.72 11.54 3.16
C ASP A 110 0.69 10.95 3.06
N VAL A 111 0.87 9.90 2.24
CA VAL A 111 2.16 9.24 2.06
C VAL A 111 3.24 10.19 1.53
N ALA A 112 2.84 11.19 0.71
CA ALA A 112 3.75 12.22 0.22
C ALA A 112 4.31 13.10 1.35
N GLU A 113 3.62 13.16 2.49
CA GLU A 113 3.97 13.95 3.68
C GLU A 113 4.26 13.06 4.91
N ALA A 114 4.60 11.78 4.69
CA ALA A 114 4.81 10.81 5.76
C ALA A 114 5.79 11.33 6.83
N PRO A 115 5.38 11.40 8.11
CA PRO A 115 6.15 12.03 9.19
C PRO A 115 7.19 11.05 9.78
N LEU A 116 8.02 10.48 8.93
CA LEU A 116 9.13 9.61 9.28
C LEU A 116 10.45 10.24 8.88
N ASP A 117 11.48 10.01 9.69
CA ASP A 117 12.83 10.47 9.42
C ASP A 117 13.44 9.76 8.20
N ASP A 118 14.50 10.35 7.66
CA ASP A 118 15.28 9.76 6.58
C ASP A 118 15.86 8.41 7.00
N GLU A 119 15.97 7.49 6.06
CA GLU A 119 16.58 6.17 6.26
C GLU A 119 16.02 5.41 7.48
N THR A 120 14.71 5.51 7.72
CA THR A 120 14.02 4.84 8.83
C THR A 120 13.67 3.38 8.53
N CYS A 121 13.18 3.08 7.31
CA CYS A 121 12.58 1.79 6.98
C CYS A 121 13.52 0.88 6.17
N ASP A 122 13.51 -0.41 6.50
CA ASP A 122 14.19 -1.46 5.74
C ASP A 122 13.37 -1.87 4.51
N VAL A 123 12.04 -1.97 4.70
CA VAL A 123 11.08 -2.32 3.65
C VAL A 123 9.89 -1.39 3.70
N ILE A 124 9.40 -0.99 2.54
CA ILE A 124 8.15 -0.23 2.36
C ILE A 124 7.22 -1.01 1.45
N LEU A 125 5.98 -1.21 1.88
CA LEU A 125 4.92 -1.86 1.12
C LEU A 125 3.88 -0.81 0.72
N CYS A 126 3.43 -0.85 -0.54
CA CYS A 126 2.27 -0.14 -1.07
C CYS A 126 1.34 -1.21 -1.66
N PHE A 127 0.50 -1.80 -0.83
CA PHE A 127 -0.42 -2.85 -1.27
C PHE A 127 -1.80 -2.28 -1.56
N SER A 128 -2.29 -2.50 -2.78
CA SER A 128 -3.62 -2.07 -3.26
C SER A 128 -3.94 -0.57 -3.10
N CYS A 129 -2.93 0.30 -2.99
CA CYS A 129 -3.11 1.73 -2.73
C CYS A 129 -2.47 2.66 -3.77
N PHE A 130 -1.46 2.20 -4.53
CA PHE A 130 -0.64 3.06 -5.40
C PHE A 130 -1.44 3.87 -6.46
N PRO A 131 -2.52 3.37 -7.09
CA PRO A 131 -3.35 4.15 -8.00
C PRO A 131 -3.93 5.40 -7.35
N HIS A 132 -4.25 5.31 -6.05
CA HIS A 132 -4.92 6.34 -5.28
C HIS A 132 -4.01 7.48 -4.81
N PHE A 133 -2.70 7.36 -4.94
CA PHE A 133 -1.78 8.44 -4.61
C PHE A 133 -1.98 9.62 -5.57
N HIS A 134 -2.21 10.81 -5.00
CA HIS A 134 -2.51 12.01 -5.76
C HIS A 134 -1.34 12.43 -6.66
N ASP A 135 -0.15 12.53 -6.06
CA ASP A 135 1.11 12.78 -6.76
C ASP A 135 2.05 11.59 -6.55
N LYS A 136 2.05 10.65 -7.49
CA LYS A 136 2.85 9.44 -7.44
C LYS A 136 4.37 9.71 -7.42
N GLN A 137 4.80 10.82 -8.05
CA GLN A 137 6.21 11.20 -8.05
C GLN A 137 6.63 11.74 -6.68
N ALA A 138 5.83 12.61 -6.06
CA ALA A 138 6.08 13.11 -4.71
C ALA A 138 6.09 11.97 -3.68
N VAL A 139 5.12 11.04 -3.78
CA VAL A 139 5.10 9.83 -2.93
C VAL A 139 6.39 9.05 -3.06
N LEU A 140 6.83 8.69 -4.27
CA LEU A 140 8.05 7.91 -4.46
C LEU A 140 9.32 8.64 -3.98
N LEU A 141 9.39 9.96 -4.10
CA LEU A 141 10.47 10.76 -3.51
C LEU A 141 10.48 10.66 -1.98
N THR A 142 9.32 10.77 -1.35
CA THR A 142 9.18 10.62 0.11
C THR A 142 9.53 9.19 0.55
N LEU A 143 9.03 8.16 -0.14
CA LEU A 143 9.36 6.77 0.17
C LEU A 143 10.86 6.49 0.00
N SER A 144 11.48 7.04 -1.06
CA SER A 144 12.94 6.95 -1.25
C SER A 144 13.71 7.63 -0.12
N ARG A 145 13.26 8.79 0.38
CA ARG A 145 13.87 9.48 1.52
C ARG A 145 13.83 8.61 2.78
N ILE A 146 12.66 8.07 3.10
CA ILE A 146 12.41 7.24 4.30
C ILE A 146 13.13 5.90 4.24
N LEU A 147 13.33 5.36 3.04
CA LEU A 147 13.97 4.06 2.83
C LEU A 147 15.46 4.13 3.14
N LYS A 148 15.97 3.17 3.92
CA LYS A 148 17.41 2.99 4.16
C LYS A 148 18.14 2.64 2.87
N ARG A 149 19.45 2.84 2.85
CA ARG A 149 20.32 2.34 1.78
C ARG A 149 20.19 0.81 1.66
N ASN A 150 20.06 0.30 0.45
CA ASN A 150 19.76 -1.10 0.15
C ASN A 150 18.38 -1.59 0.65
N GLY A 151 17.53 -0.70 1.14
CA GLY A 151 16.15 -1.01 1.47
C GLY A 151 15.31 -1.28 0.23
N THR A 152 14.12 -1.84 0.42
CA THR A 152 13.23 -2.30 -0.65
C THR A 152 11.89 -1.60 -0.61
N VAL A 153 11.42 -1.06 -1.74
CA VAL A 153 10.02 -0.63 -1.95
C VAL A 153 9.31 -1.65 -2.80
N VAL A 154 8.11 -2.01 -2.37
CA VAL A 154 7.22 -2.94 -3.08
C VAL A 154 5.89 -2.25 -3.37
N VAL A 155 5.45 -2.29 -4.63
CA VAL A 155 4.08 -1.92 -5.03
C VAL A 155 3.39 -3.17 -5.54
N ALA A 156 2.27 -3.58 -4.94
CA ALA A 156 1.60 -4.81 -5.32
C ALA A 156 0.07 -4.66 -5.36
N HIS A 157 -0.54 -5.43 -6.28
CA HIS A 157 -1.99 -5.61 -6.42
C HIS A 157 -2.29 -7.04 -6.86
N PHE A 158 -3.50 -7.54 -6.54
CA PHE A 158 -3.95 -8.87 -6.96
C PHE A 158 -4.76 -8.83 -8.26
N ASP A 159 -4.44 -7.89 -9.14
CA ASP A 159 -4.83 -7.90 -10.55
C ASP A 159 -3.81 -7.10 -11.38
N SER A 160 -3.89 -7.22 -12.71
CA SER A 160 -3.06 -6.44 -13.65
C SER A 160 -3.40 -4.95 -13.62
N SER A 161 -2.49 -4.11 -14.13
CA SER A 161 -2.77 -2.68 -14.30
C SER A 161 -4.01 -2.43 -15.16
N GLU A 162 -4.24 -3.23 -16.19
CA GLU A 162 -5.44 -3.16 -17.04
C GLU A 162 -6.71 -3.49 -16.24
N GLY A 163 -6.71 -4.59 -15.46
CA GLY A 163 -7.85 -5.02 -14.65
C GLY A 163 -8.22 -3.99 -13.58
N ILE A 164 -7.22 -3.48 -12.84
CA ILE A 164 -7.40 -2.43 -11.83
C ILE A 164 -7.98 -1.16 -12.46
N ASN A 165 -7.40 -0.67 -13.55
CA ASN A 165 -7.85 0.56 -14.21
C ASN A 165 -9.29 0.42 -14.71
N LYS A 166 -9.64 -0.71 -15.33
CA LYS A 166 -11.01 -0.99 -15.77
C LYS A 166 -12.00 -1.05 -14.60
N HIS A 167 -11.59 -1.62 -13.46
CA HIS A 167 -12.42 -1.62 -12.25
C HIS A 167 -12.66 -0.18 -11.76
N HIS A 168 -11.61 0.64 -11.69
CA HIS A 168 -11.70 2.04 -11.25
C HIS A 168 -12.62 2.88 -12.12
N GLU A 169 -12.63 2.70 -13.45
CA GLU A 169 -13.53 3.40 -14.38
C GLU A 169 -15.01 3.24 -14.01
N SER A 170 -15.38 2.13 -13.35
CA SER A 170 -16.74 1.84 -12.92
C SER A 170 -17.11 2.44 -11.54
N CYS A 171 -16.14 2.97 -10.78
CA CYS A 171 -16.34 3.52 -9.45
C CYS A 171 -16.07 5.02 -9.40
N HIS A 172 -17.12 5.83 -9.23
CA HIS A 172 -17.04 7.29 -9.28
C HIS A 172 -15.97 7.91 -8.37
N ALA A 173 -15.76 7.34 -7.18
CA ALA A 173 -14.80 7.88 -6.20
C ALA A 173 -13.34 7.73 -6.63
N VAL A 174 -13.03 6.73 -7.44
CA VAL A 174 -11.66 6.37 -7.88
C VAL A 174 -11.50 6.32 -9.39
N MET A 175 -12.48 6.80 -10.16
CA MET A 175 -12.47 6.74 -11.64
C MET A 175 -11.30 7.49 -12.29
N HIS A 176 -10.65 8.37 -11.56
CA HIS A 176 -9.47 9.11 -12.01
C HIS A 176 -8.15 8.47 -11.55
N ASP A 177 -8.22 7.35 -10.82
CA ASP A 177 -7.06 6.71 -10.22
C ASP A 177 -6.56 5.60 -11.13
N HIS A 178 -5.33 5.78 -11.61
CA HIS A 178 -4.73 4.82 -12.55
C HIS A 178 -3.46 4.19 -11.98
N LEU A 179 -3.36 2.87 -12.13
CA LEU A 179 -2.12 2.13 -11.94
C LEU A 179 -1.30 2.24 -13.23
N PRO A 180 -0.14 2.91 -13.20
CA PRO A 180 0.65 3.10 -14.41
C PRO A 180 1.24 1.80 -14.94
N GLY A 181 1.28 1.66 -16.27
CA GLY A 181 2.00 0.56 -16.92
C GLY A 181 3.52 0.68 -16.77
N GLN A 182 4.23 -0.38 -17.16
CA GLN A 182 5.66 -0.60 -16.91
C GLN A 182 6.57 0.59 -17.26
N SER A 183 6.41 1.20 -18.42
CA SER A 183 7.29 2.29 -18.88
C SER A 183 7.21 3.51 -17.97
N ILE A 184 5.97 3.90 -17.59
CA ILE A 184 5.72 5.05 -16.71
C ILE A 184 6.24 4.72 -15.29
N MET A 185 5.92 3.53 -14.75
CA MET A 185 6.38 3.11 -13.43
C MET A 185 7.91 3.15 -13.34
N ARG A 186 8.62 2.53 -14.30
CA ARG A 186 10.10 2.57 -14.30
C ARG A 186 10.66 3.99 -14.33
N THR A 187 9.98 4.91 -15.01
CA THR A 187 10.39 6.32 -15.05
C THR A 187 10.19 7.00 -13.71
N LEU A 188 9.02 6.82 -13.07
CA LEU A 188 8.70 7.36 -11.75
C LEU A 188 9.70 6.89 -10.68
N PHE A 189 9.99 5.57 -10.63
CA PHE A 189 10.95 4.99 -9.71
C PHE A 189 12.36 5.54 -9.93
N ARG A 190 12.82 5.56 -11.18
CA ARG A 190 14.14 6.12 -11.52
C ARG A 190 14.28 7.59 -11.12
N ASN A 191 13.24 8.40 -11.33
CA ASN A 191 13.26 9.81 -10.94
C ASN A 191 13.31 10.00 -9.41
N ALA A 192 12.90 8.99 -8.64
CA ALA A 192 13.04 8.95 -7.19
C ALA A 192 14.34 8.31 -6.70
N GLY A 193 15.26 7.96 -7.61
CA GLY A 193 16.52 7.30 -7.25
C GLY A 193 16.36 5.82 -6.87
N LEU A 194 15.26 5.19 -7.28
CA LEU A 194 14.95 3.79 -7.00
C LEU A 194 15.18 2.94 -8.24
N ASN A 195 15.89 1.81 -8.09
CA ASN A 195 16.19 0.86 -9.16
C ASN A 195 15.18 -0.30 -9.16
N VAL A 196 14.39 -0.42 -10.22
CA VAL A 196 13.38 -1.49 -10.36
C VAL A 196 14.08 -2.80 -10.75
N GLU A 197 14.11 -3.76 -9.81
CA GLU A 197 14.69 -5.10 -10.00
C GLU A 197 13.66 -6.10 -10.54
N LEU A 198 12.41 -6.01 -10.11
CA LEU A 198 11.32 -6.88 -10.56
C LEU A 198 10.13 -6.03 -11.05
N PHE A 199 9.54 -6.45 -12.16
CA PHE A 199 8.28 -5.90 -12.65
C PHE A 199 7.41 -7.04 -13.20
N ILE A 200 6.27 -7.28 -12.56
CA ILE A 200 5.25 -8.24 -12.99
C ILE A 200 3.96 -7.46 -13.21
N ASP A 201 3.34 -7.62 -14.37
CA ASP A 201 2.02 -7.06 -14.69
C ASP A 201 1.28 -8.09 -15.55
N LYS A 202 0.40 -8.86 -14.92
CA LYS A 202 -0.37 -9.92 -15.57
C LYS A 202 -1.70 -10.14 -14.86
N PRO A 203 -2.72 -10.72 -15.51
CA PRO A 203 -3.99 -11.06 -14.86
C PRO A 203 -3.77 -11.75 -13.52
N GLY A 204 -4.43 -11.25 -12.50
CA GLY A 204 -4.37 -11.75 -11.12
C GLY A 204 -3.13 -11.31 -10.32
N PHE A 205 -2.16 -10.56 -10.89
CA PHE A 205 -0.99 -10.13 -10.11
C PHE A 205 -0.19 -8.99 -10.76
N TYR A 206 -0.03 -7.92 -10.01
CA TYR A 206 0.89 -6.84 -10.30
C TYR A 206 1.90 -6.70 -9.15
N CYS A 207 3.19 -6.63 -9.47
CA CYS A 207 4.21 -6.43 -8.46
C CYS A 207 5.41 -5.69 -9.05
N VAL A 208 5.82 -4.62 -8.36
CA VAL A 208 7.06 -3.89 -8.63
C VAL A 208 7.92 -3.95 -7.39
N ILE A 209 9.16 -4.40 -7.52
CA ILE A 209 10.16 -4.38 -6.45
C ILE A 209 11.31 -3.50 -6.90
N ALA A 210 11.66 -2.51 -6.07
CA ALA A 210 12.76 -1.61 -6.32
C ALA A 210 13.62 -1.40 -5.08
N LYS A 211 14.91 -1.09 -5.30
CA LYS A 211 15.89 -0.79 -4.25
C LYS A 211 16.42 0.63 -4.36
N LYS A 212 16.78 1.18 -3.19
CA LYS A 212 17.52 2.44 -3.07
C LYS A 212 19.02 2.21 -3.18
#